data_fa84744e62a324300f39a24a79c4f8ed
#
_entry.id   fa84744e62a324300f39a24a79c4f8ed
#
_cell.length_a   1.000
_cell.length_b   1.000
_cell.length_c   1.000
_cell.angle_alpha   90.00
_cell.angle_beta   90.00
_cell.angle_gamma   90.00
#
_symmetry.space_group_name_H-M   'P 1'
#
loop_
_entity.id
_entity.type
_entity.pdbx_description
1 polymer ?
#
loop_
_entity_poly.entity_id
_entity_poly.type
_entity_poly.pdbx_seq_one_letter_code
_entity_poly.pdbx_strand_id
1 'polypeptide(L)'
;MRLAFTNFSIKSPTGKKSGRFFLALFLGIFLFLTHPMLCQAGFASSTPFTGASWELVGEYPILGSNGAVQSVCATEDYIICIENFNDLTTEPDVVSAYYKNDTDADGNPVTQYSLAHQVRDADFAHANGMAYNPVTHEILVSGYSSPDASNYGCIFRLDPDTLEQKERIQLSTSYNILGIDYLPSTGGYLIQTDADGGYGFKLLDASLQVMDDWGTYPFDFYMENFQDLCVSGDLFFLFPLTMHLGIGNFIQTYSLSQKTLLADDTVDFGFSDDITINEPEDLCETNPGEFIAIVNVTKADGGRYVQFYRTRVPYLFTVSTSTAEHGSVSEGGEVSRGEEKTVSYTADEGFRLAKLSVDGLYLPVTEYPDSYTFSDIQKDHTLAVTFEPVPTATPTPTATSLSTM
;
A
#
# COMPACT_ATOMS: atom_id res chain seq x y z
N MET A 1 1.11 2.83 34.36
CA MET A 1 0.57 1.61 34.96
C MET A 1 1.29 0.44 34.29
N ARG A 2 1.89 -0.47 35.03
CA ARG A 2 2.81 -1.47 34.46
C ARG A 2 2.01 -2.51 33.68
N LEU A 3 2.26 -2.64 32.39
CA LEU A 3 1.81 -3.76 31.58
C LEU A 3 2.39 -5.07 32.16
N ALA A 4 1.52 -6.00 32.46
CA ALA A 4 1.88 -7.31 33.00
C ALA A 4 2.35 -8.21 31.85
N PHE A 5 3.66 -8.25 31.62
CA PHE A 5 4.24 -9.32 30.82
C PHE A 5 4.21 -10.62 31.59
N THR A 6 3.49 -11.61 31.10
CA THR A 6 3.57 -12.97 31.57
C THR A 6 4.91 -13.57 31.18
N ASN A 7 5.81 -13.65 32.16
CA ASN A 7 7.08 -14.35 32.02
C ASN A 7 6.86 -15.85 31.75
N PHE A 8 7.14 -16.29 30.54
CA PHE A 8 7.36 -17.70 30.24
C PHE A 8 8.71 -18.12 30.82
N SER A 9 8.70 -18.83 31.95
CA SER A 9 9.86 -19.41 32.58
C SER A 9 10.17 -20.76 31.95
N ILE A 10 11.23 -20.80 31.12
CA ILE A 10 11.83 -22.06 30.65
C ILE A 10 12.64 -22.66 31.81
N LYS A 11 12.20 -23.76 32.36
CA LYS A 11 12.94 -24.57 33.33
C LYS A 11 14.14 -25.22 32.64
N SER A 12 15.34 -24.85 33.02
CA SER A 12 16.59 -25.51 32.69
C SER A 12 16.76 -26.74 33.60
N PRO A 13 17.17 -27.90 33.10
CA PRO A 13 17.54 -29.03 33.94
C PRO A 13 18.96 -28.88 34.48
N THR A 14 19.08 -29.07 35.77
CA THR A 14 20.31 -29.07 36.54
C THR A 14 21.26 -30.20 36.14
N GLY A 15 22.53 -29.87 35.87
CA GLY A 15 23.61 -30.84 35.75
C GLY A 15 24.97 -30.17 35.97
N LYS A 16 25.51 -30.25 37.19
CA LYS A 16 26.88 -29.84 37.56
C LYS A 16 27.90 -30.70 36.83
N LYS A 17 28.90 -30.08 36.20
CA LYS A 17 30.32 -30.56 36.26
C LYS A 17 31.29 -29.40 36.04
N SER A 18 32.25 -29.34 36.99
CA SER A 18 33.40 -28.45 37.05
C SER A 18 34.39 -28.78 35.94
N GLY A 19 35.10 -27.75 35.41
CA GLY A 19 36.26 -27.98 34.55
C GLY A 19 36.84 -26.73 33.95
N ARG A 20 37.85 -26.17 34.67
CA ARG A 20 39.04 -25.42 34.21
C ARG A 20 38.98 -24.45 33.04
N PHE A 21 39.24 -23.20 33.38
CA PHE A 21 39.71 -22.11 32.53
C PHE A 21 40.83 -22.52 31.57
N PHE A 22 40.63 -22.29 30.29
CA PHE A 22 41.70 -22.05 29.34
C PHE A 22 41.40 -20.78 28.55
N LEU A 23 42.19 -19.76 28.80
CA LEU A 23 42.17 -18.50 28.05
C LEU A 23 42.91 -18.75 26.73
N ALA A 24 42.17 -18.93 25.65
CA ALA A 24 42.72 -18.94 24.31
C ALA A 24 42.44 -17.60 23.62
N LEU A 25 43.50 -16.80 23.50
CA LEU A 25 43.53 -15.55 22.74
C LEU A 25 43.48 -15.92 21.24
N PHE A 26 42.32 -15.84 20.60
CA PHE A 26 42.23 -15.95 19.15
C PHE A 26 42.28 -14.57 18.52
N LEU A 27 43.45 -14.26 17.93
CA LEU A 27 43.65 -13.17 17.00
C LEU A 27 42.88 -13.52 15.70
N GLY A 28 41.64 -13.12 15.59
CA GLY A 28 40.84 -13.28 14.37
C GLY A 28 41.18 -12.18 13.36
N ILE A 29 41.95 -12.55 12.34
CA ILE A 29 42.16 -11.74 11.14
C ILE A 29 40.79 -11.55 10.47
N PHE A 30 40.21 -10.35 10.53
CA PHE A 30 39.08 -9.96 9.72
C PHE A 30 39.52 -9.86 8.25
N LEU A 31 39.34 -10.94 7.50
CA LEU A 31 39.30 -10.85 6.04
C LEU A 31 37.99 -10.15 5.64
N PHE A 32 38.07 -8.89 5.31
CA PHE A 32 37.05 -8.21 4.56
C PHE A 32 36.99 -8.85 3.17
N LEU A 33 36.09 -9.83 3.00
CA LEU A 33 35.62 -10.23 1.69
C LEU A 33 34.77 -9.06 1.18
N THR A 34 35.40 -8.18 0.39
CA THR A 34 34.70 -7.23 -0.45
C THR A 34 33.89 -8.04 -1.47
N HIS A 35 32.65 -8.32 -1.16
CA HIS A 35 31.69 -8.64 -2.20
C HIS A 35 31.59 -7.38 -3.05
N PRO A 36 31.73 -7.48 -4.39
CA PRO A 36 31.36 -6.37 -5.21
C PRO A 36 29.86 -6.15 -4.96
N MET A 37 29.50 -5.07 -4.28
CA MET A 37 28.19 -4.49 -4.44
C MET A 37 28.02 -4.30 -5.95
N LEU A 38 27.26 -5.16 -6.58
CA LEU A 38 26.62 -4.84 -7.84
C LEU A 38 25.80 -3.59 -7.53
N CYS A 39 26.39 -2.43 -7.89
CA CYS A 39 25.68 -1.19 -7.98
C CYS A 39 24.58 -1.45 -9.02
N GLN A 40 23.43 -1.91 -8.59
CA GLN A 40 22.22 -1.76 -9.37
C GLN A 40 22.10 -0.27 -9.60
N ALA A 41 22.20 0.12 -10.85
CA ALA A 41 22.02 1.48 -11.31
C ALA A 41 20.68 1.96 -10.72
N GLY A 42 20.77 2.93 -9.84
CA GLY A 42 19.67 3.39 -9.07
C GLY A 42 18.54 3.86 -9.95
N PHE A 43 17.39 3.27 -9.75
CA PHE A 43 16.17 4.03 -9.86
C PHE A 43 16.18 5.01 -8.69
N ALA A 44 16.56 6.25 -8.95
CA ALA A 44 16.26 7.35 -8.05
C ALA A 44 14.78 7.68 -8.25
N SER A 45 13.88 6.76 -7.95
CA SER A 45 12.50 7.11 -7.73
C SER A 45 12.42 7.58 -6.29
N SER A 46 12.23 8.89 -6.11
CA SER A 46 11.75 9.40 -4.83
C SER A 46 10.45 8.65 -4.55
N THR A 47 10.40 7.93 -3.42
CA THR A 47 9.14 7.33 -2.98
C THR A 47 8.17 8.44 -2.60
N PRO A 48 6.85 8.19 -2.63
CA PRO A 48 5.86 9.24 -2.44
C PRO A 48 6.05 10.04 -1.15
N PHE A 49 6.51 9.39 -0.08
CA PHE A 49 6.64 10.02 1.24
C PHE A 49 8.00 10.61 1.55
N THR A 50 8.97 10.52 0.63
CA THR A 50 10.29 11.14 0.83
C THR A 50 10.15 12.66 1.01
N GLY A 51 10.40 13.13 2.23
CA GLY A 51 10.28 14.56 2.58
C GLY A 51 8.84 15.09 2.61
N ALA A 52 7.84 14.21 2.69
CA ALA A 52 6.44 14.60 2.84
C ALA A 52 6.22 15.39 4.13
N SER A 53 5.41 16.43 4.05
CA SER A 53 4.98 17.21 5.22
C SER A 53 3.59 16.74 5.66
N TRP A 54 3.39 16.64 6.96
CA TRP A 54 2.15 16.19 7.57
C TRP A 54 1.47 17.33 8.33
N GLU A 55 0.18 17.50 8.11
CA GLU A 55 -0.65 18.52 8.73
C GLU A 55 -1.64 17.85 9.67
N LEU A 56 -1.65 18.24 10.96
CA LEU A 56 -2.67 17.82 11.92
C LEU A 56 -4.01 18.44 11.53
N VAL A 57 -4.99 17.63 11.15
CA VAL A 57 -6.32 18.08 10.69
C VAL A 57 -7.46 17.68 11.62
N GLY A 58 -7.21 16.77 12.56
CA GLY A 58 -8.19 16.37 13.57
C GLY A 58 -7.53 15.75 14.79
N GLU A 59 -8.16 15.93 15.95
CA GLU A 59 -7.77 15.29 17.23
C GLU A 59 -9.04 14.92 17.99
N TYR A 60 -9.16 13.63 18.35
CA TYR A 60 -10.35 13.10 19.00
C TYR A 60 -9.95 12.26 20.21
N PRO A 61 -10.68 12.39 21.34
CA PRO A 61 -10.35 11.62 22.53
C PRO A 61 -10.61 10.12 22.30
N ILE A 62 -9.71 9.28 22.78
CA ILE A 62 -9.93 7.84 22.90
C ILE A 62 -11.04 7.62 23.93
N LEU A 63 -12.04 6.83 23.57
CA LEU A 63 -13.28 6.70 24.33
C LEU A 63 -13.15 5.71 25.47
N GLY A 64 -12.37 4.67 25.31
CA GLY A 64 -12.13 3.65 26.32
C GLY A 64 -10.87 3.86 27.12
N SER A 65 -10.85 3.31 28.33
CA SER A 65 -9.69 3.40 29.22
C SER A 65 -8.43 2.70 28.65
N ASN A 66 -8.63 1.68 27.83
CA ASN A 66 -7.58 0.89 27.19
C ASN A 66 -7.74 0.81 25.66
N GLY A 67 -8.64 1.60 25.08
CA GLY A 67 -8.88 1.61 23.63
C GLY A 67 -7.72 2.21 22.84
N ALA A 68 -7.67 1.86 21.58
CA ALA A 68 -6.83 2.48 20.55
C ALA A 68 -7.57 2.42 19.22
N VAL A 69 -7.44 3.45 18.39
CA VAL A 69 -7.93 3.39 17.02
C VAL A 69 -6.92 2.56 16.24
N GLN A 70 -7.38 1.48 15.60
CA GLN A 70 -6.50 0.47 14.98
C GLN A 70 -6.46 0.60 13.46
N SER A 71 -7.56 1.02 12.83
CA SER A 71 -7.65 1.05 11.38
C SER A 71 -8.46 2.23 10.85
N VAL A 72 -8.19 2.60 9.60
CA VAL A 72 -8.87 3.68 8.88
C VAL A 72 -9.09 3.31 7.41
N CYS A 73 -10.25 3.63 6.87
CA CYS A 73 -10.48 3.66 5.43
C CYS A 73 -11.23 4.92 5.02
N ALA A 74 -11.22 5.24 3.73
CA ALA A 74 -11.98 6.35 3.17
C ALA A 74 -13.03 5.84 2.19
N THR A 75 -14.27 6.30 2.38
CA THR A 75 -15.35 6.17 1.40
C THR A 75 -15.46 7.43 0.54
N GLU A 76 -16.51 7.56 -0.25
CA GLU A 76 -16.80 8.80 -0.97
C GLU A 76 -17.01 9.98 -0.03
N ASP A 77 -17.72 9.76 1.09
CA ASP A 77 -18.19 10.83 1.97
C ASP A 77 -17.48 10.88 3.33
N TYR A 78 -16.92 9.74 3.79
CA TYR A 78 -16.44 9.59 5.15
C TYR A 78 -15.00 9.05 5.22
N ILE A 79 -14.34 9.41 6.33
CA ILE A 79 -13.19 8.70 6.87
C ILE A 79 -13.73 7.86 8.01
N ILE A 80 -13.57 6.55 7.94
CA ILE A 80 -14.12 5.61 8.92
C ILE A 80 -12.99 4.97 9.69
N CYS A 81 -13.09 4.99 11.03
CA CYS A 81 -12.11 4.42 11.95
C CYS A 81 -12.77 3.43 12.90
N ILE A 82 -12.00 2.44 13.35
CA ILE A 82 -12.40 1.53 14.41
C ILE A 82 -11.50 1.72 15.62
N GLU A 83 -12.11 2.06 16.77
CA GLU A 83 -11.46 2.02 18.07
C GLU A 83 -11.74 0.66 18.72
N ASN A 84 -10.69 -0.13 18.91
CA ASN A 84 -10.75 -1.42 19.57
C ASN A 84 -10.44 -1.30 21.06
N PHE A 85 -11.12 -2.09 21.87
CA PHE A 85 -10.91 -2.18 23.30
C PHE A 85 -10.28 -3.52 23.65
N ASN A 86 -9.18 -3.49 24.41
CA ASN A 86 -8.48 -4.70 24.84
C ASN A 86 -9.28 -5.62 25.78
N ASP A 87 -10.45 -5.19 26.26
CA ASP A 87 -11.38 -6.00 27.04
C ASP A 87 -12.68 -6.23 26.28
N LEU A 88 -12.63 -7.18 25.35
CA LEU A 88 -13.72 -7.58 24.45
C LEU A 88 -14.99 -8.06 25.19
N THR A 89 -14.91 -8.31 26.50
CA THR A 89 -16.04 -8.85 27.27
C THR A 89 -16.92 -7.77 27.86
N THR A 90 -16.43 -6.55 27.96
CA THR A 90 -17.10 -5.46 28.70
C THR A 90 -17.35 -4.20 27.87
N GLU A 91 -16.54 -3.95 26.84
CA GLU A 91 -16.64 -2.75 26.00
C GLU A 91 -16.62 -3.15 24.51
N PRO A 92 -17.73 -2.98 23.78
CA PRO A 92 -17.76 -3.24 22.34
C PRO A 92 -16.92 -2.21 21.58
N ASP A 93 -16.38 -2.60 20.44
CA ASP A 93 -15.63 -1.72 19.56
C ASP A 93 -16.49 -0.53 19.11
N VAL A 94 -15.82 0.56 18.76
CA VAL A 94 -16.47 1.79 18.32
C VAL A 94 -16.06 2.07 16.88
N VAL A 95 -17.05 2.10 16.00
CA VAL A 95 -16.88 2.54 14.62
C VAL A 95 -17.32 3.98 14.51
N SER A 96 -16.44 4.85 14.02
CA SER A 96 -16.68 6.29 13.89
C SER A 96 -16.49 6.73 12.45
N ALA A 97 -17.46 7.46 11.91
CA ALA A 97 -17.37 8.11 10.61
C ALA A 97 -17.20 9.62 10.79
N TYR A 98 -16.20 10.17 10.09
CA TYR A 98 -15.90 11.60 10.07
C TYR A 98 -16.10 12.12 8.64
N TYR A 99 -16.65 13.34 8.49
CA TYR A 99 -16.83 13.92 7.17
C TYR A 99 -15.50 14.09 6.44
N LYS A 100 -15.37 13.45 5.28
CA LYS A 100 -14.19 13.58 4.42
C LYS A 100 -14.14 14.94 3.73
N ASN A 101 -15.29 15.49 3.37
CA ASN A 101 -15.47 16.70 2.59
C ASN A 101 -16.03 17.84 3.47
N ASP A 102 -16.12 19.05 2.93
CA ASP A 102 -16.77 20.21 3.54
C ASP A 102 -18.30 20.30 3.26
N THR A 103 -18.81 19.28 2.53
CA THR A 103 -20.23 19.07 2.28
C THR A 103 -20.57 17.60 2.54
N ASP A 104 -21.80 17.34 3.00
CA ASP A 104 -22.35 15.98 3.12
C ASP A 104 -22.84 15.45 1.73
N ALA A 105 -23.32 14.20 1.70
CA ALA A 105 -23.82 13.54 0.49
C ALA A 105 -25.02 14.29 -0.14
N ASP A 106 -25.78 15.07 0.64
CA ASP A 106 -26.90 15.87 0.18
C ASP A 106 -26.45 17.28 -0.30
N GLY A 107 -25.15 17.61 -0.18
CA GLY A 107 -24.58 18.91 -0.55
C GLY A 107 -24.74 20.00 0.51
N ASN A 108 -25.11 19.64 1.75
CA ASN A 108 -25.16 20.61 2.84
C ASN A 108 -23.77 20.86 3.40
N PRO A 109 -23.43 22.12 3.77
CA PRO A 109 -22.15 22.44 4.39
C PRO A 109 -21.96 21.70 5.73
N VAL A 110 -20.82 21.05 5.90
CA VAL A 110 -20.38 20.40 7.15
C VAL A 110 -18.94 20.84 7.47
N THR A 111 -18.49 20.56 8.68
CA THR A 111 -17.08 20.79 9.01
C THR A 111 -16.28 19.55 8.64
N GLN A 112 -15.35 19.69 7.70
CA GLN A 112 -14.45 18.60 7.29
C GLN A 112 -13.75 18.01 8.52
N TYR A 113 -13.63 16.69 8.54
CA TYR A 113 -13.09 15.88 9.63
C TYR A 113 -13.89 15.89 10.94
N SER A 114 -15.02 16.60 11.06
CA SER A 114 -15.87 16.45 12.24
C SER A 114 -16.60 15.11 12.26
N LEU A 115 -16.89 14.61 13.47
CA LEU A 115 -17.62 13.37 13.65
C LEU A 115 -19.03 13.50 13.05
N ALA A 116 -19.36 12.63 12.10
CA ALA A 116 -20.69 12.55 11.46
C ALA A 116 -21.62 11.63 12.27
N HIS A 117 -21.20 10.40 12.49
CA HIS A 117 -21.94 9.43 13.31
C HIS A 117 -21.01 8.36 13.88
N GLN A 118 -21.52 7.56 14.81
CA GLN A 118 -20.74 6.57 15.54
C GLN A 118 -21.64 5.44 16.04
N VAL A 119 -21.13 4.20 15.95
CA VAL A 119 -21.81 2.99 16.42
C VAL A 119 -20.92 2.23 17.39
N ARG A 120 -21.54 1.69 18.45
CA ARG A 120 -20.90 0.86 19.49
C ARG A 120 -21.68 -0.42 19.62
N ASP A 121 -21.36 -1.44 18.87
CA ASP A 121 -22.14 -2.67 18.95
C ASP A 121 -21.44 -3.90 18.34
N ALA A 122 -20.15 -3.83 18.02
CA ALA A 122 -19.47 -4.89 17.34
C ALA A 122 -18.21 -5.35 18.04
N ASP A 123 -17.79 -6.56 17.77
CA ASP A 123 -16.51 -7.16 18.12
C ASP A 123 -15.80 -7.49 16.82
N PHE A 124 -14.78 -6.70 16.49
CA PHE A 124 -13.92 -6.91 15.31
C PHE A 124 -12.59 -7.59 15.68
N ALA A 125 -12.50 -8.18 16.85
CA ALA A 125 -11.25 -8.67 17.43
C ALA A 125 -10.26 -7.51 17.64
N HIS A 126 -9.10 -7.48 16.96
CA HIS A 126 -8.18 -6.36 17.05
C HIS A 126 -8.50 -5.23 16.06
N ALA A 127 -9.32 -5.51 15.03
CA ALA A 127 -9.68 -4.55 13.98
C ALA A 127 -8.47 -3.92 13.27
N ASN A 128 -7.43 -4.70 13.01
CA ASN A 128 -6.09 -4.21 12.64
C ASN A 128 -6.01 -3.57 11.25
N GLY A 129 -6.98 -3.80 10.36
CA GLY A 129 -6.98 -3.21 9.03
C GLY A 129 -8.37 -3.10 8.41
N MET A 130 -8.55 -2.14 7.48
CA MET A 130 -9.81 -1.88 6.79
C MET A 130 -9.63 -1.60 5.31
N ALA A 131 -10.49 -2.22 4.49
CA ALA A 131 -10.57 -2.01 3.04
C ALA A 131 -11.97 -1.58 2.64
N TYR A 132 -12.14 -0.43 1.99
CA TYR A 132 -13.39 -0.04 1.36
C TYR A 132 -13.43 -0.47 -0.10
N ASN A 133 -14.49 -1.18 -0.48
CA ASN A 133 -14.76 -1.57 -1.86
C ASN A 133 -15.90 -0.72 -2.44
N PRO A 134 -15.61 0.26 -3.32
CA PRO A 134 -16.64 1.15 -3.87
C PRO A 134 -17.57 0.45 -4.85
N VAL A 135 -17.22 -0.73 -5.40
CA VAL A 135 -18.04 -1.46 -6.36
C VAL A 135 -19.18 -2.22 -5.65
N THR A 136 -18.89 -2.81 -4.50
CA THR A 136 -19.87 -3.53 -3.67
C THR A 136 -20.45 -2.67 -2.56
N HIS A 137 -19.90 -1.49 -2.32
CA HIS A 137 -20.24 -0.58 -1.24
C HIS A 137 -20.15 -1.28 0.13
N GLU A 138 -18.99 -1.86 0.40
CA GLU A 138 -18.73 -2.63 1.61
C GLU A 138 -17.35 -2.29 2.18
N ILE A 139 -17.20 -2.43 3.49
CA ILE A 139 -15.91 -2.41 4.15
C ILE A 139 -15.58 -3.81 4.64
N LEU A 140 -14.35 -4.27 4.40
CA LEU A 140 -13.80 -5.46 5.02
C LEU A 140 -12.83 -5.04 6.12
N VAL A 141 -12.93 -5.71 7.28
CA VAL A 141 -12.09 -5.45 8.45
C VAL A 141 -11.29 -6.70 8.77
N SER A 142 -9.97 -6.60 8.88
CA SER A 142 -9.11 -7.71 9.30
C SER A 142 -9.13 -7.86 10.83
N GLY A 143 -9.35 -9.08 11.30
CA GLY A 143 -9.59 -9.33 12.72
C GLY A 143 -8.34 -9.39 13.58
N TYR A 144 -7.20 -9.79 13.03
CA TYR A 144 -5.96 -10.08 13.76
C TYR A 144 -6.18 -10.55 15.20
N SER A 145 -6.17 -11.83 15.42
CA SER A 145 -6.50 -12.44 16.71
C SER A 145 -5.42 -13.39 17.20
N SER A 146 -5.44 -13.71 18.49
CA SER A 146 -4.63 -14.78 19.04
C SER A 146 -4.91 -16.11 18.31
N PRO A 147 -3.89 -16.97 18.07
CA PRO A 147 -4.07 -18.27 17.39
C PRO A 147 -5.14 -19.17 18.01
N ASP A 148 -5.38 -19.03 19.32
CA ASP A 148 -6.38 -19.80 20.05
C ASP A 148 -7.78 -19.14 20.06
N ALA A 149 -7.91 -17.93 19.53
CA ALA A 149 -9.16 -17.21 19.51
C ALA A 149 -10.06 -17.66 18.35
N SER A 150 -11.37 -17.56 18.54
CA SER A 150 -12.37 -17.92 17.52
C SER A 150 -12.28 -17.06 16.26
N ASN A 151 -11.68 -15.86 16.36
CA ASN A 151 -11.54 -14.90 15.26
C ASN A 151 -10.18 -15.00 14.54
N TYR A 152 -9.35 -16.01 14.86
CA TYR A 152 -8.10 -16.22 14.12
C TYR A 152 -8.35 -16.43 12.62
N GLY A 153 -7.68 -15.65 11.78
CA GLY A 153 -7.82 -15.71 10.33
C GLY A 153 -9.19 -15.29 9.79
N CYS A 154 -9.93 -14.49 10.56
CA CYS A 154 -11.21 -13.94 10.15
C CYS A 154 -11.08 -12.53 9.61
N ILE A 155 -12.02 -12.20 8.74
CA ILE A 155 -12.38 -10.84 8.35
C ILE A 155 -13.85 -10.61 8.65
N PHE A 156 -14.21 -9.33 8.80
CA PHE A 156 -15.60 -8.94 9.06
C PHE A 156 -16.07 -8.03 7.94
N ARG A 157 -17.37 -8.12 7.62
CA ARG A 157 -18.02 -7.23 6.67
C ARG A 157 -18.78 -6.16 7.43
N LEU A 158 -18.49 -4.90 7.14
CA LEU A 158 -19.07 -3.72 7.74
C LEU A 158 -19.84 -2.95 6.66
N ASP A 159 -20.99 -2.44 7.01
CA ASP A 159 -21.78 -1.55 6.15
C ASP A 159 -21.27 -0.11 6.32
N PRO A 160 -20.84 0.57 5.25
CA PRO A 160 -20.25 1.90 5.35
C PRO A 160 -21.25 3.01 5.74
N ASP A 161 -22.56 2.82 5.49
CA ASP A 161 -23.57 3.83 5.79
C ASP A 161 -24.11 3.71 7.22
N THR A 162 -24.33 2.47 7.69
CA THR A 162 -24.88 2.22 9.01
C THR A 162 -23.81 1.97 10.06
N LEU A 163 -22.57 1.68 9.66
CA LEU A 163 -21.45 1.26 10.48
C LEU A 163 -21.72 -0.03 11.30
N GLU A 164 -22.67 -0.85 10.84
CA GLU A 164 -23.02 -2.10 11.50
C GLU A 164 -22.22 -3.26 10.91
N GLN A 165 -21.75 -4.15 11.76
CA GLN A 165 -21.16 -5.42 11.33
C GLN A 165 -22.25 -6.29 10.73
N LYS A 166 -22.05 -6.76 9.48
CA LYS A 166 -23.01 -7.60 8.74
C LYS A 166 -22.66 -9.07 8.80
N GLU A 167 -21.40 -9.41 8.71
CA GLU A 167 -20.96 -10.79 8.57
C GLU A 167 -19.55 -10.98 9.14
N ARG A 168 -19.31 -12.17 9.69
CA ARG A 168 -17.98 -12.67 10.04
C ARG A 168 -17.61 -13.79 9.08
N ILE A 169 -16.48 -13.65 8.40
CA ILE A 169 -16.00 -14.58 7.38
C ILE A 169 -14.71 -15.25 7.87
N GLN A 170 -14.70 -16.59 7.93
CA GLN A 170 -13.49 -17.35 8.18
C GLN A 170 -12.71 -17.46 6.88
N LEU A 171 -11.70 -16.63 6.69
CA LEU A 171 -10.87 -16.64 5.49
C LEU A 171 -9.81 -17.74 5.53
N SER A 172 -9.17 -17.93 6.67
CA SER A 172 -8.11 -18.92 6.87
C SER A 172 -8.17 -19.56 8.27
N THR A 173 -7.67 -20.79 8.39
CA THR A 173 -7.41 -21.45 9.67
C THR A 173 -5.91 -21.70 9.88
N SER A 174 -5.08 -21.27 8.92
CA SER A 174 -3.63 -21.55 8.91
C SER A 174 -2.76 -20.30 9.00
N TYR A 175 -3.34 -19.12 8.83
CA TYR A 175 -2.67 -17.82 9.00
C TYR A 175 -3.65 -16.77 9.52
N ASN A 176 -3.12 -15.80 10.22
CA ASN A 176 -3.85 -14.62 10.68
C ASN A 176 -3.82 -13.53 9.61
N ILE A 177 -4.72 -12.56 9.71
CA ILE A 177 -4.79 -11.44 8.76
C ILE A 177 -4.51 -10.16 9.55
N LEU A 178 -3.39 -9.51 9.23
CA LEU A 178 -2.91 -8.32 9.91
C LEU A 178 -3.45 -7.06 9.23
N GLY A 179 -3.44 -7.03 7.91
CA GLY A 179 -3.88 -5.90 7.12
C GLY A 179 -4.66 -6.33 5.89
N ILE A 180 -5.46 -5.40 5.35
CA ILE A 180 -6.25 -5.63 4.14
C ILE A 180 -6.52 -4.29 3.44
N ASP A 181 -6.34 -4.26 2.10
CA ASP A 181 -6.86 -3.15 1.30
C ASP A 181 -7.38 -3.60 -0.05
N TYR A 182 -8.23 -2.76 -0.64
CA TYR A 182 -8.90 -3.01 -1.91
C TYR A 182 -7.96 -2.70 -3.08
N LEU A 183 -8.04 -3.52 -4.14
CA LEU A 183 -7.28 -3.39 -5.37
C LEU A 183 -8.19 -2.95 -6.52
N PRO A 184 -8.30 -1.65 -6.83
CA PRO A 184 -9.18 -1.17 -7.91
C PRO A 184 -8.84 -1.79 -9.27
N SER A 185 -7.57 -2.09 -9.53
CA SER A 185 -7.11 -2.67 -10.80
C SER A 185 -7.63 -4.08 -11.09
N THR A 186 -7.96 -4.85 -10.06
CA THR A 186 -8.44 -6.24 -10.19
C THR A 186 -9.82 -6.47 -9.60
N GLY A 187 -10.33 -5.54 -8.80
CA GLY A 187 -11.55 -5.70 -8.01
C GLY A 187 -11.41 -6.66 -6.84
N GLY A 188 -10.19 -7.07 -6.50
CA GLY A 188 -9.86 -7.95 -5.40
C GLY A 188 -9.22 -7.20 -4.22
N TYR A 189 -8.40 -7.91 -3.43
CA TYR A 189 -7.81 -7.36 -2.21
C TYR A 189 -6.35 -7.80 -2.07
N LEU A 190 -5.53 -6.94 -1.46
CA LEU A 190 -4.25 -7.33 -0.89
C LEU A 190 -4.45 -7.58 0.60
N ILE A 191 -3.94 -8.70 1.12
CA ILE A 191 -3.89 -8.95 2.56
C ILE A 191 -2.46 -9.15 3.03
N GLN A 192 -2.19 -8.69 4.25
CA GLN A 192 -0.99 -9.02 5.01
C GLN A 192 -1.33 -10.12 6.01
N THR A 193 -0.44 -11.12 6.14
CA THR A 193 -0.64 -12.28 7.02
C THR A 193 0.57 -12.50 7.90
N ASP A 194 0.37 -13.13 9.06
CA ASP A 194 1.49 -13.74 9.77
C ASP A 194 2.10 -14.88 8.95
N ALA A 195 3.38 -15.15 9.18
CA ALA A 195 4.09 -16.27 8.63
C ALA A 195 5.20 -16.72 9.61
N ASP A 196 5.61 -17.99 9.54
CA ASP A 196 6.70 -18.49 10.38
C ASP A 196 8.02 -17.77 10.05
N GLY A 197 8.54 -17.03 11.03
CA GLY A 197 9.76 -16.21 10.90
C GLY A 197 9.61 -14.90 10.13
N GLY A 198 8.37 -14.42 9.92
CA GLY A 198 8.11 -13.19 9.20
C GLY A 198 6.63 -12.88 9.01
N TYR A 199 6.32 -12.34 7.88
CA TYR A 199 4.97 -11.99 7.41
C TYR A 199 4.83 -12.35 5.93
N GLY A 200 3.60 -12.37 5.42
CA GLY A 200 3.33 -12.68 4.03
C GLY A 200 2.31 -11.72 3.42
N PHE A 201 2.31 -11.65 2.09
CA PHE A 201 1.27 -10.94 1.34
C PHE A 201 0.57 -11.90 0.40
N LYS A 202 -0.74 -11.75 0.25
CA LYS A 202 -1.55 -12.56 -0.67
C LYS A 202 -2.52 -11.66 -1.43
N LEU A 203 -2.66 -11.94 -2.72
CA LEU A 203 -3.70 -11.33 -3.54
C LEU A 203 -4.95 -12.21 -3.49
N LEU A 204 -6.07 -11.59 -3.22
CA LEU A 204 -7.39 -12.24 -3.27
C LEU A 204 -8.18 -11.70 -4.47
N ASP A 205 -9.03 -12.55 -5.03
CA ASP A 205 -10.06 -12.09 -5.96
C ASP A 205 -11.26 -11.46 -5.22
N ALA A 206 -12.23 -10.95 -5.98
CA ALA A 206 -13.46 -10.35 -5.44
C ALA A 206 -14.31 -11.34 -4.61
N SER A 207 -14.07 -12.66 -4.74
CA SER A 207 -14.71 -13.72 -3.97
C SER A 207 -13.89 -14.16 -2.77
N LEU A 208 -12.81 -13.42 -2.44
CA LEU A 208 -11.88 -13.66 -1.35
C LEU A 208 -11.08 -14.98 -1.51
N GLN A 209 -10.92 -15.48 -2.74
CA GLN A 209 -10.06 -16.63 -3.00
C GLN A 209 -8.63 -16.18 -3.27
N VAL A 210 -7.65 -16.88 -2.67
CA VAL A 210 -6.24 -16.58 -2.89
C VAL A 210 -5.87 -16.86 -4.36
N MET A 211 -5.47 -15.82 -5.07
CA MET A 211 -5.02 -15.89 -6.45
C MET A 211 -3.50 -15.96 -6.55
N ASP A 212 -2.81 -15.33 -5.62
CA ASP A 212 -1.34 -15.28 -5.61
C ASP A 212 -0.85 -15.20 -4.15
N ASP A 213 0.15 -16.00 -3.84
CA ASP A 213 0.80 -16.05 -2.53
C ASP A 213 2.28 -15.70 -2.72
N TRP A 214 2.70 -14.56 -2.15
CA TRP A 214 4.07 -14.07 -2.34
C TRP A 214 5.09 -14.76 -1.42
N GLY A 215 4.63 -15.66 -0.57
CA GLY A 215 5.48 -16.36 0.40
C GLY A 215 5.84 -15.51 1.61
N THR A 216 6.92 -15.87 2.29
CA THR A 216 7.35 -15.25 3.54
C THR A 216 8.40 -14.18 3.29
N TYR A 217 8.14 -12.99 3.84
CA TYR A 217 9.09 -11.90 3.98
C TYR A 217 9.67 -11.98 5.37
N PRO A 218 11.00 -12.11 5.54
CA PRO A 218 11.60 -12.19 6.87
C PRO A 218 11.43 -10.86 7.60
N PHE A 219 11.33 -10.93 8.91
CA PHE A 219 11.38 -9.73 9.72
C PHE A 219 12.67 -8.96 9.45
N ASP A 220 12.55 -7.67 9.28
CA ASP A 220 13.68 -6.76 9.12
C ASP A 220 14.13 -6.17 10.47
N PHE A 221 14.92 -5.11 10.42
CA PHE A 221 15.47 -4.49 11.61
C PHE A 221 14.41 -3.93 12.57
N TYR A 222 13.23 -3.49 12.04
CA TYR A 222 12.22 -2.82 12.86
C TYR A 222 11.37 -3.77 13.72
N MET A 223 11.29 -5.09 13.44
CA MET A 223 10.24 -5.80 13.29
C MET A 223 9.94 -6.98 13.94
N GLU A 224 8.92 -6.95 14.70
CA GLU A 224 8.12 -8.09 15.11
C GLU A 224 6.66 -7.95 14.70
N ASN A 225 6.21 -6.78 14.28
CA ASN A 225 4.82 -6.51 13.94
C ASN A 225 4.67 -5.31 12.99
N PHE A 226 3.59 -5.29 12.24
CA PHE A 226 3.18 -4.19 11.37
C PHE A 226 1.75 -3.79 11.69
N GLN A 227 1.44 -2.54 11.41
CA GLN A 227 0.08 -2.03 11.36
C GLN A 227 -0.56 -2.37 10.01
N ASP A 228 -1.72 -1.81 9.69
CA ASP A 228 -2.41 -2.05 8.42
C ASP A 228 -1.61 -1.59 7.20
N LEU A 229 -2.09 -1.93 6.02
CA LEU A 229 -1.55 -1.55 4.73
C LEU A 229 -2.53 -0.70 3.93
N CYS A 230 -2.00 0.28 3.19
CA CYS A 230 -2.77 1.12 2.26
C CYS A 230 -2.27 0.93 0.84
N VAL A 231 -3.15 0.58 -0.08
CA VAL A 231 -2.83 0.42 -1.50
C VAL A 231 -3.11 1.72 -2.25
N SER A 232 -2.19 2.09 -3.13
CA SER A 232 -2.34 3.25 -4.00
C SER A 232 -1.61 3.02 -5.33
N GLY A 233 -2.36 2.74 -6.39
CA GLY A 233 -1.81 2.37 -7.70
C GLY A 233 -1.02 1.06 -7.69
N ASP A 234 0.23 1.08 -8.13
CA ASP A 234 1.16 -0.06 -8.05
C ASP A 234 1.94 -0.12 -6.73
N LEU A 235 1.62 0.74 -5.78
CA LEU A 235 2.31 0.80 -4.49
C LEU A 235 1.37 0.40 -3.35
N PHE A 236 1.97 -0.06 -2.26
CA PHE A 236 1.30 -0.14 -0.99
C PHE A 236 2.26 0.26 0.14
N PHE A 237 1.68 0.75 1.20
CA PHE A 237 2.37 1.36 2.31
C PHE A 237 1.96 0.72 3.61
N LEU A 238 2.87 0.67 4.57
CA LEU A 238 2.57 0.23 5.92
C LEU A 238 3.47 0.92 6.94
N PHE A 239 2.99 1.02 8.18
CA PHE A 239 3.78 1.47 9.31
C PHE A 239 4.39 0.27 10.02
N PRO A 240 5.73 0.17 10.14
CA PRO A 240 6.34 -0.77 11.06
C PRO A 240 6.16 -0.29 12.51
N LEU A 241 5.91 -1.20 13.43
CA LEU A 241 5.76 -0.89 14.85
C LEU A 241 7.12 -0.53 15.47
N THR A 242 7.42 0.76 15.57
CA THR A 242 8.73 1.26 16.00
C THR A 242 8.72 1.99 17.34
N MET A 243 7.55 2.23 17.93
CA MET A 243 7.39 3.05 19.14
C MET A 243 8.29 2.61 20.30
N HIS A 244 8.52 1.31 20.47
CA HIS A 244 9.32 0.75 21.56
C HIS A 244 10.82 0.75 21.25
N LEU A 245 11.24 1.05 20.02
CA LEU A 245 12.64 1.11 19.61
C LEU A 245 13.27 2.49 19.82
N GLY A 246 12.45 3.55 19.95
CA GLY A 246 12.91 4.91 20.12
C GLY A 246 13.68 5.48 18.91
N ILE A 247 13.39 4.99 17.71
CA ILE A 247 14.04 5.38 16.45
C ILE A 247 13.20 6.31 15.58
N GLY A 248 11.98 6.66 16.02
CA GLY A 248 11.04 7.48 15.27
C GLY A 248 10.04 6.63 14.47
N ASN A 249 9.26 7.30 13.64
CA ASN A 249 8.25 6.69 12.80
C ASN A 249 8.74 6.54 11.37
N PHE A 250 8.27 5.48 10.68
CA PHE A 250 8.64 5.15 9.32
C PHE A 250 7.42 4.75 8.52
N ILE A 251 7.47 4.94 7.20
CA ILE A 251 6.56 4.32 6.23
C ILE A 251 7.40 3.43 5.33
N GLN A 252 7.03 2.17 5.23
CA GLN A 252 7.57 1.24 4.24
C GLN A 252 6.72 1.31 2.97
N THR A 253 7.39 1.48 1.83
CA THR A 253 6.78 1.49 0.51
C THR A 253 7.16 0.23 -0.26
N TYR A 254 6.16 -0.51 -0.71
CA TYR A 254 6.32 -1.71 -1.52
C TYR A 254 5.73 -1.53 -2.92
N SER A 255 6.26 -2.26 -3.90
CA SER A 255 5.65 -2.39 -5.23
C SER A 255 4.80 -3.66 -5.31
N LEU A 256 3.57 -3.53 -5.78
CA LEU A 256 2.67 -4.65 -6.08
C LEU A 256 3.20 -5.51 -7.23
N SER A 257 3.61 -4.87 -8.33
CA SER A 257 4.09 -5.58 -9.53
C SER A 257 5.44 -6.26 -9.33
N GLN A 258 6.36 -5.63 -8.56
CA GLN A 258 7.69 -6.17 -8.27
C GLN A 258 7.70 -7.07 -7.03
N LYS A 259 6.68 -7.01 -6.18
CA LYS A 259 6.56 -7.76 -4.91
C LYS A 259 7.77 -7.54 -4.00
N THR A 260 8.22 -6.31 -3.87
CA THR A 260 9.44 -5.97 -3.12
C THR A 260 9.30 -4.64 -2.40
N LEU A 261 10.03 -4.52 -1.28
CA LEU A 261 10.25 -3.26 -0.59
C LEU A 261 11.06 -2.33 -1.49
N LEU A 262 10.59 -1.11 -1.67
CA LEU A 262 11.25 -0.04 -2.44
C LEU A 262 11.98 0.93 -1.53
N ALA A 263 11.39 1.29 -0.41
CA ALA A 263 11.95 2.28 0.53
C ALA A 263 11.39 2.18 1.94
N ASP A 264 12.19 2.72 2.88
CA ASP A 264 11.82 3.07 4.24
C ASP A 264 11.98 4.58 4.40
N ASP A 265 10.87 5.32 4.41
CA ASP A 265 10.88 6.75 4.61
C ASP A 265 10.64 7.11 6.08
N THR A 266 11.45 8.02 6.64
CA THR A 266 11.17 8.57 7.97
C THR A 266 9.98 9.50 7.92
N VAL A 267 9.11 9.41 8.94
CA VAL A 267 7.94 10.25 9.07
C VAL A 267 8.09 11.18 10.25
N ASP A 268 8.00 12.48 10.00
CA ASP A 268 7.90 13.50 11.04
C ASP A 268 6.51 14.12 11.03
N PHE A 269 5.69 13.74 11.99
CA PHE A 269 4.35 14.30 12.15
C PHE A 269 4.35 15.70 12.79
N GLY A 270 5.49 16.21 13.26
CA GLY A 270 5.58 17.51 13.90
C GLY A 270 4.81 17.57 15.24
N PHE A 271 4.90 16.51 16.03
CA PHE A 271 4.18 16.44 17.30
C PHE A 271 4.50 17.63 18.22
N SER A 272 3.49 18.09 18.95
CA SER A 272 3.67 19.09 20.00
C SER A 272 4.46 18.52 21.20
N ASP A 273 5.12 19.41 21.94
CA ASP A 273 6.01 19.04 23.07
C ASP A 273 5.29 18.29 24.20
N ASP A 274 3.98 18.31 24.26
CA ASP A 274 3.18 17.61 25.25
C ASP A 274 2.87 16.16 24.88
N ILE A 275 3.17 15.70 23.66
CA ILE A 275 3.03 14.30 23.26
C ILE A 275 4.18 13.48 23.86
N THR A 276 3.84 12.49 24.67
CA THR A 276 4.81 11.64 25.37
C THR A 276 4.92 10.23 24.76
N ILE A 277 3.85 9.77 24.11
CA ILE A 277 3.79 8.48 23.38
C ILE A 277 3.03 8.74 22.08
N ASN A 278 3.48 8.15 21.00
CA ASN A 278 2.78 8.14 19.73
C ASN A 278 2.91 6.76 19.07
N GLU A 279 1.89 6.35 18.35
CA GLU A 279 1.83 5.10 17.61
C GLU A 279 1.01 5.33 16.34
N PRO A 280 1.66 5.46 15.15
CA PRO A 280 0.96 5.42 13.88
C PRO A 280 0.35 4.03 13.69
N GLU A 281 -0.94 3.98 13.37
CA GLU A 281 -1.67 2.73 13.24
C GLU A 281 -1.95 2.39 11.78
N ASP A 282 -2.45 3.35 11.03
CA ASP A 282 -2.93 3.09 9.69
C ASP A 282 -2.91 4.35 8.82
N LEU A 283 -3.07 4.15 7.52
CA LEU A 283 -3.03 5.16 6.48
C LEU A 283 -4.09 4.83 5.43
N CYS A 284 -4.89 5.81 5.00
CA CYS A 284 -5.79 5.65 3.85
C CYS A 284 -5.62 6.77 2.83
N GLU A 285 -5.78 6.44 1.55
CA GLU A 285 -5.85 7.44 0.48
C GLU A 285 -7.27 8.01 0.41
N THR A 286 -7.44 9.30 0.67
CA THR A 286 -8.75 9.97 0.66
C THR A 286 -9.12 10.53 -0.72
N ASN A 287 -8.12 11.00 -1.45
CA ASN A 287 -8.20 11.44 -2.84
C ASN A 287 -6.87 11.07 -3.51
N PRO A 288 -6.79 10.99 -4.84
CA PRO A 288 -5.53 10.67 -5.50
C PRO A 288 -4.36 11.52 -5.00
N GLY A 289 -3.37 10.87 -4.38
CA GLY A 289 -2.20 11.53 -3.79
C GLY A 289 -2.44 12.29 -2.48
N GLU A 290 -3.65 12.23 -1.90
CA GLU A 290 -3.94 12.77 -0.57
C GLU A 290 -4.20 11.64 0.42
N PHE A 291 -3.45 11.64 1.52
CA PHE A 291 -3.53 10.58 2.52
C PHE A 291 -3.86 11.15 3.89
N ILE A 292 -4.58 10.36 4.66
CA ILE A 292 -4.79 10.55 6.10
C ILE A 292 -4.13 9.40 6.85
N ALA A 293 -3.18 9.74 7.72
CA ALA A 293 -2.64 8.80 8.71
C ALA A 293 -3.35 9.01 10.05
N ILE A 294 -3.65 7.92 10.73
CA ILE A 294 -4.15 7.94 12.12
C ILE A 294 -3.00 7.58 13.06
N VAL A 295 -2.86 8.39 14.12
CA VAL A 295 -1.81 8.21 15.12
C VAL A 295 -2.43 8.26 16.51
N ASN A 296 -2.31 7.18 17.27
CA ASN A 296 -2.66 7.22 18.69
C ASN A 296 -1.59 7.99 19.45
N VAL A 297 -2.01 8.91 20.31
CA VAL A 297 -1.09 9.72 21.12
C VAL A 297 -1.50 9.74 22.59
N THR A 298 -0.50 9.84 23.46
CA THR A 298 -0.70 10.11 24.88
C THR A 298 0.00 11.42 25.23
N LYS A 299 -0.74 12.36 25.84
CA LYS A 299 -0.22 13.64 26.28
C LYS A 299 0.41 13.57 27.68
N ALA A 300 1.18 14.57 28.05
CA ALA A 300 1.87 14.65 29.34
C ALA A 300 0.92 14.67 30.55
N ASP A 301 -0.31 15.11 30.37
CA ASP A 301 -1.36 15.07 31.39
C ASP A 301 -2.06 13.69 31.52
N GLY A 302 -1.68 12.74 30.66
CA GLY A 302 -2.25 11.39 30.58
C GLY A 302 -3.47 11.28 29.65
N GLY A 303 -3.89 12.36 29.01
CA GLY A 303 -4.95 12.34 28.00
C GLY A 303 -4.54 11.52 26.78
N ARG A 304 -5.47 10.71 26.26
CA ARG A 304 -5.25 9.84 25.09
C ARG A 304 -6.16 10.28 23.96
N TYR A 305 -5.58 10.38 22.75
CA TYR A 305 -6.27 10.86 21.58
C TYR A 305 -5.84 10.05 20.36
N VAL A 306 -6.69 10.00 19.33
CA VAL A 306 -6.28 9.74 17.96
C VAL A 306 -6.12 11.08 17.24
N GLN A 307 -5.02 11.25 16.55
CA GLN A 307 -4.74 12.41 15.71
C GLN A 307 -4.78 11.99 14.24
N PHE A 308 -5.41 12.82 13.41
CA PHE A 308 -5.47 12.67 11.96
C PHE A 308 -4.44 13.60 11.33
N TYR A 309 -3.51 13.02 10.61
CA TYR A 309 -2.49 13.76 9.87
C TYR A 309 -2.70 13.62 8.37
N ARG A 310 -2.87 14.74 7.71
CA ARG A 310 -3.01 14.81 6.26
C ARG A 310 -1.65 15.06 5.62
N THR A 311 -1.39 14.37 4.52
CA THR A 311 -0.32 14.72 3.59
C THR A 311 -0.81 14.69 2.15
N ARG A 312 -0.16 15.49 1.28
CA ARG A 312 -0.34 15.45 -0.16
C ARG A 312 1.01 15.20 -0.80
N VAL A 313 1.08 14.11 -1.52
CA VAL A 313 2.30 13.69 -2.19
C VAL A 313 2.08 13.71 -3.70
N PRO A 314 2.98 14.31 -4.47
CA PRO A 314 2.89 14.23 -5.92
C PRO A 314 3.19 12.78 -6.32
N TYR A 315 2.18 12.10 -6.82
CA TYR A 315 2.34 10.81 -7.44
C TYR A 315 2.70 11.02 -8.91
N LEU A 316 3.99 10.90 -9.21
CA LEU A 316 4.51 11.03 -10.56
C LEU A 316 4.91 9.66 -11.08
N PHE A 317 4.37 9.30 -12.22
CA PHE A 317 4.79 8.13 -12.99
C PHE A 317 5.51 8.57 -14.24
N THR A 318 6.41 7.72 -14.72
CA THR A 318 7.20 8.03 -15.91
C THR A 318 6.63 7.31 -17.12
N VAL A 319 6.31 8.04 -18.18
CA VAL A 319 6.12 7.47 -19.51
C VAL A 319 7.44 7.55 -20.26
N SER A 320 8.07 6.41 -20.48
CA SER A 320 9.33 6.32 -21.23
C SER A 320 9.06 6.02 -22.69
N THR A 321 9.76 6.76 -23.60
CA THR A 321 9.65 6.56 -25.03
C THR A 321 11.01 6.19 -25.62
N SER A 322 11.04 5.30 -26.62
CA SER A 322 12.27 4.94 -27.32
C SER A 322 12.42 5.76 -28.61
N THR A 323 13.66 6.19 -28.87
CA THR A 323 14.02 6.81 -30.17
C THR A 323 13.96 5.73 -31.25
N ALA A 324 13.29 6.03 -32.37
CA ALA A 324 13.19 5.15 -33.52
C ALA A 324 14.02 5.68 -34.69
N GLU A 325 14.62 4.78 -35.49
CA GLU A 325 15.19 5.14 -36.79
C GLU A 325 14.05 5.37 -37.78
N HIS A 326 14.23 6.30 -38.71
CA HIS A 326 13.29 6.63 -39.81
C HIS A 326 11.96 7.23 -39.33
N GLY A 327 12.01 7.99 -38.24
CA GLY A 327 10.90 8.76 -37.73
C GLY A 327 11.21 9.42 -36.40
N SER A 328 10.21 10.01 -35.80
CA SER A 328 10.30 10.67 -34.52
C SER A 328 9.23 10.19 -33.56
N VAL A 329 9.53 10.26 -32.28
CA VAL A 329 8.61 10.01 -31.16
C VAL A 329 8.68 11.21 -30.23
N SER A 330 7.54 11.70 -29.76
CA SER A 330 7.53 12.76 -28.77
C SER A 330 8.14 12.29 -27.45
N GLU A 331 8.66 13.22 -26.67
CA GLU A 331 9.19 12.90 -25.35
C GLU A 331 8.07 12.36 -24.44
N GLY A 332 8.41 11.35 -23.65
CA GLY A 332 7.59 10.89 -22.55
C GLY A 332 7.59 11.90 -21.41
N GLY A 333 8.05 11.49 -20.23
CA GLY A 333 8.23 12.35 -19.06
C GLY A 333 7.34 11.97 -17.91
N GLU A 334 7.41 12.75 -16.84
CA GLU A 334 6.63 12.56 -15.63
C GLU A 334 5.17 13.00 -15.84
N VAL A 335 4.24 12.25 -15.27
CA VAL A 335 2.80 12.45 -15.36
C VAL A 335 2.19 12.18 -14.00
N SER A 336 1.27 13.01 -13.52
CA SER A 336 0.58 12.77 -12.26
C SER A 336 -0.34 11.55 -12.35
N ARG A 337 -0.48 10.87 -11.23
CA ARG A 337 -1.40 9.73 -11.11
C ARG A 337 -2.82 10.11 -11.56
N GLY A 338 -3.45 9.24 -12.32
CA GLY A 338 -4.80 9.44 -12.85
C GLY A 338 -4.88 10.35 -14.07
N GLU A 339 -3.81 11.06 -14.41
CA GLU A 339 -3.76 11.89 -15.61
C GLU A 339 -3.56 11.07 -16.88
N GLU A 340 -3.66 11.72 -18.01
CA GLU A 340 -3.40 11.14 -19.33
C GLU A 340 -2.10 11.70 -19.93
N LYS A 341 -1.45 10.87 -20.75
CA LYS A 341 -0.29 11.28 -21.55
C LYS A 341 -0.42 10.76 -22.97
N THR A 342 -0.47 11.66 -23.93
CA THR A 342 -0.41 11.30 -25.35
C THR A 342 1.04 11.35 -25.83
N VAL A 343 1.48 10.25 -26.43
CA VAL A 343 2.76 10.14 -27.13
C VAL A 343 2.47 10.08 -28.62
N SER A 344 2.98 11.09 -29.35
CA SER A 344 2.85 11.17 -30.81
C SER A 344 4.12 10.64 -31.50
N TYR A 345 3.95 10.09 -32.69
CA TYR A 345 5.06 9.59 -33.50
C TYR A 345 4.79 9.84 -34.98
N THR A 346 5.86 10.12 -35.74
CA THR A 346 5.77 10.46 -37.16
C THR A 346 6.85 9.75 -37.91
N ALA A 347 6.48 9.04 -38.98
CA ALA A 347 7.42 8.40 -39.89
C ALA A 347 8.08 9.45 -40.82
N ASP A 348 9.35 9.24 -41.16
CA ASP A 348 10.05 10.01 -42.21
C ASP A 348 9.43 9.77 -43.58
N GLU A 349 9.70 10.68 -44.53
CA GLU A 349 9.23 10.53 -45.91
C GLU A 349 9.71 9.18 -46.53
N GLY A 350 8.79 8.41 -47.05
CA GLY A 350 9.05 7.08 -47.61
C GLY A 350 9.01 5.95 -46.61
N PHE A 351 8.69 6.23 -45.34
CA PHE A 351 8.52 5.23 -44.30
C PHE A 351 7.09 5.25 -43.76
N ARG A 352 6.71 4.19 -43.04
CA ARG A 352 5.43 4.06 -42.33
C ARG A 352 5.65 3.37 -41.01
N LEU A 353 4.71 3.54 -40.06
CA LEU A 353 4.69 2.82 -38.80
C LEU A 353 4.61 1.28 -39.08
N ALA A 354 5.56 0.53 -38.57
CA ALA A 354 5.62 -0.91 -38.71
C ALA A 354 5.14 -1.64 -37.44
N LYS A 355 5.56 -1.15 -36.26
CA LYS A 355 5.18 -1.74 -34.98
C LYS A 355 4.98 -0.65 -33.93
N LEU A 356 4.01 -0.88 -33.08
CA LEU A 356 3.76 -0.14 -31.84
C LEU A 356 3.78 -1.15 -30.70
N SER A 357 4.56 -0.89 -29.66
CA SER A 357 4.59 -1.65 -28.42
C SER A 357 4.34 -0.75 -27.24
N VAL A 358 3.40 -1.15 -26.38
CA VAL A 358 3.08 -0.50 -25.11
C VAL A 358 3.30 -1.52 -24.01
N ASP A 359 4.14 -1.20 -23.02
CA ASP A 359 4.52 -2.08 -21.93
C ASP A 359 4.96 -3.49 -22.39
N GLY A 360 5.68 -3.53 -23.49
CA GLY A 360 6.15 -4.77 -24.10
C GLY A 360 5.11 -5.53 -24.94
N LEU A 361 3.85 -5.10 -24.99
CA LEU A 361 2.79 -5.71 -25.79
C LEU A 361 2.66 -4.99 -27.14
N TYR A 362 2.57 -5.78 -28.24
CA TYR A 362 2.34 -5.22 -29.56
C TYR A 362 0.88 -4.89 -29.81
N LEU A 363 0.62 -3.66 -30.28
CA LEU A 363 -0.72 -3.17 -30.63
C LEU A 363 -0.90 -3.06 -32.14
N PRO A 364 -2.14 -3.14 -32.65
CA PRO A 364 -2.45 -2.96 -34.06
C PRO A 364 -2.13 -1.52 -34.53
N VAL A 365 -1.16 -1.35 -35.43
CA VAL A 365 -0.74 -0.02 -35.91
C VAL A 365 -1.82 0.75 -36.67
N THR A 366 -2.84 0.06 -37.18
CA THR A 366 -3.97 0.68 -37.89
C THR A 366 -4.95 1.40 -36.95
N GLU A 367 -4.96 1.06 -35.67
CA GLU A 367 -5.81 1.68 -34.64
C GLU A 367 -5.11 2.92 -34.07
N TYR A 368 -3.77 2.96 -34.12
CA TYR A 368 -2.94 4.00 -33.53
C TYR A 368 -1.92 4.51 -34.56
N PRO A 369 -2.36 5.21 -35.63
CA PRO A 369 -1.46 5.54 -36.75
C PRO A 369 -0.44 6.61 -36.42
N ASP A 370 -0.78 7.57 -35.54
CA ASP A 370 0.01 8.78 -35.29
C ASP A 370 0.31 9.03 -33.81
N SER A 371 -0.45 8.43 -32.93
CA SER A 371 -0.30 8.62 -31.48
C SER A 371 -0.92 7.49 -30.67
N TYR A 372 -0.50 7.39 -29.41
CA TYR A 372 -1.11 6.58 -28.38
C TYR A 372 -1.31 7.39 -27.11
N THR A 373 -2.49 7.31 -26.51
CA THR A 373 -2.79 8.00 -25.26
C THR A 373 -2.89 6.97 -24.12
N PHE A 374 -2.00 7.11 -23.16
CA PHE A 374 -2.16 6.47 -21.85
C PHE A 374 -3.21 7.26 -21.09
N SER A 375 -4.23 6.62 -20.58
CA SER A 375 -5.27 7.23 -19.74
C SER A 375 -5.25 6.62 -18.35
N ASP A 376 -5.63 7.40 -17.35
CA ASP A 376 -5.67 6.96 -15.95
C ASP A 376 -4.36 6.28 -15.52
N ILE A 377 -3.25 7.02 -15.64
CA ILE A 377 -1.90 6.50 -15.38
C ILE A 377 -1.76 6.16 -13.89
N GLN A 378 -1.52 4.89 -13.59
CA GLN A 378 -1.40 4.34 -12.23
C GLN A 378 -0.03 3.68 -11.97
N LYS A 379 0.88 3.67 -12.97
CA LYS A 379 2.22 3.08 -12.93
C LYS A 379 3.09 3.67 -14.03
N ASP A 380 4.39 3.34 -13.99
CA ASP A 380 5.30 3.66 -15.11
C ASP A 380 4.91 2.90 -16.37
N HIS A 381 5.05 3.57 -17.51
CA HIS A 381 4.73 3.02 -18.81
C HIS A 381 5.90 3.16 -19.80
N THR A 382 5.93 2.27 -20.78
CA THR A 382 6.88 2.32 -21.88
C THR A 382 6.15 2.30 -23.22
N LEU A 383 6.60 3.12 -24.17
CA LEU A 383 6.14 3.09 -25.55
C LEU A 383 7.33 2.99 -26.51
N ALA A 384 7.28 2.03 -27.40
CA ALA A 384 8.27 1.86 -28.45
C ALA A 384 7.59 1.73 -29.82
N VAL A 385 8.13 2.43 -30.81
CA VAL A 385 7.68 2.31 -32.21
C VAL A 385 8.84 1.93 -33.12
N THR A 386 8.52 1.28 -34.24
CA THR A 386 9.47 1.07 -35.33
C THR A 386 8.83 1.44 -36.65
N PHE A 387 9.65 1.92 -37.59
CA PHE A 387 9.21 2.30 -38.92
C PHE A 387 9.83 1.38 -39.98
N GLU A 388 9.14 1.23 -41.10
CA GLU A 388 9.60 0.43 -42.24
C GLU A 388 9.40 1.19 -43.56
N PRO A 389 10.16 0.93 -44.62
CA PRO A 389 9.95 1.55 -45.92
C PRO A 389 8.54 1.27 -46.46
N VAL A 390 7.89 2.29 -47.02
CA VAL A 390 6.63 2.10 -47.74
C VAL A 390 6.91 1.18 -48.99
N PRO A 391 6.16 0.09 -49.15
CA PRO A 391 6.34 -0.80 -50.31
C PRO A 391 6.20 -0.03 -51.61
N THR A 392 7.24 -0.04 -52.43
CA THR A 392 7.17 0.52 -53.79
C THR A 392 6.23 -0.34 -54.60
N ALA A 393 5.21 0.24 -55.22
CA ALA A 393 4.30 -0.52 -56.06
C ALA A 393 5.09 -1.19 -57.19
N THR A 394 5.07 -2.52 -57.26
CA THR A 394 5.64 -3.26 -58.39
C THR A 394 4.87 -2.85 -59.65
N PRO A 395 5.54 -2.33 -60.71
CA PRO A 395 4.81 -1.93 -61.89
C PRO A 395 4.07 -3.14 -62.47
N THR A 396 2.77 -3.01 -62.63
CA THR A 396 1.94 -4.02 -63.29
C THR A 396 2.50 -4.23 -64.71
N PRO A 397 2.87 -5.46 -65.13
CA PRO A 397 3.35 -5.68 -66.47
C PRO A 397 2.29 -5.22 -67.49
N THR A 398 2.65 -4.26 -68.33
CA THR A 398 1.80 -3.79 -69.43
C THR A 398 1.56 -4.96 -70.36
N ALA A 399 0.33 -5.40 -70.49
CA ALA A 399 -0.02 -6.44 -71.45
C ALA A 399 0.30 -5.97 -72.86
N THR A 400 1.33 -6.55 -73.46
CA THR A 400 1.66 -6.36 -74.92
C THR A 400 0.57 -7.02 -75.70
N SER A 401 -0.29 -6.23 -76.33
CA SER A 401 -1.25 -6.76 -77.33
C SER A 401 -0.51 -7.35 -78.51
N LEU A 402 -0.54 -8.65 -78.65
CA LEU A 402 -0.13 -9.32 -79.86
C LEU A 402 -1.14 -8.97 -80.96
N SER A 403 -0.76 -8.10 -81.89
CA SER A 403 -1.48 -7.91 -83.15
C SER A 403 -1.26 -9.15 -84.01
N THR A 404 -2.30 -9.96 -84.12
CA THR A 404 -2.34 -11.02 -85.14
C THR A 404 -2.51 -10.36 -86.52
N MET A 405 -1.54 -10.58 -87.40
CA MET A 405 -1.69 -10.41 -88.84
C MET A 405 -2.47 -11.57 -89.43
#